data_1e13871609e9567814048d195a2666fa
#
_entry.id   1e13871609e9567814048d195a2666fa
#
_cell.length_a   1.000
_cell.length_b   1.000
_cell.length_c   1.000
_cell.angle_alpha   90.00
_cell.angle_beta   90.00
_cell.angle_gamma   90.00
#
_symmetry.space_group_name_H-M   'P 1'
#
loop_
_entity.id
_entity.type
_entity.pdbx_description
1 polymer ?
#
loop_
_entity_poly.entity_id
_entity_poly.type
_entity_poly.pdbx_seq_one_letter_code
_entity_poly.pdbx_strand_id
1 'polypeptide(L)'
;LSMELVMCMVCAMAFGLAAVAVNFAPLFYGDDFAYSGTLMMPLAFTLLSIGFANVIRTQWVLPQGRDTIFVHSVLTGAVINLIANFVLIPPFGAMGAAAATVLAEFSVPAVQFVYLRKEVPYAQYLKTTGVYCLFGLVMAGAVALLGYVLPLYGWGKLAVQVIGGAAVYGALCLTYWKLAKRSDIFRLMRRK
;
A
#
# COMPACT_ATOMS: atom_id res chain seq x y z
N LEU A 1 7.48 16.28 2.01
CA LEU A 1 7.63 15.91 0.60
C LEU A 1 7.84 14.40 0.42
N SER A 2 8.84 13.78 1.07
CA SER A 2 9.15 12.34 0.90
C SER A 2 7.98 11.44 1.28
N MET A 3 7.33 11.68 2.42
CA MET A 3 6.12 10.94 2.82
C MET A 3 5.02 11.07 1.76
N GLU A 4 4.84 12.25 1.19
CA GLU A 4 3.83 12.52 0.18
C GLU A 4 4.08 11.74 -1.11
N LEU A 5 5.33 11.74 -1.60
CA LEU A 5 5.71 10.99 -2.81
C LEU A 5 5.61 9.48 -2.60
N VAL A 6 6.12 8.98 -1.47
CA VAL A 6 6.07 7.54 -1.17
C VAL A 6 4.62 7.09 -1.03
N MET A 7 3.79 7.80 -0.26
CA MET A 7 2.39 7.40 -0.07
C MET A 7 1.56 7.55 -1.36
N CYS A 8 1.87 8.53 -2.21
CA CYS A 8 1.27 8.61 -3.54
C CYS A 8 1.53 7.34 -4.37
N MET A 9 2.77 6.86 -4.41
CA MET A 9 3.13 5.65 -5.17
C MET A 9 2.55 4.38 -4.53
N VAL A 10 2.72 4.24 -3.22
CA VAL A 10 2.35 3.03 -2.48
C VAL A 10 0.83 2.84 -2.43
N CYS A 11 0.04 3.92 -2.30
CA CYS A 11 -1.42 3.83 -2.37
C CYS A 11 -1.88 3.41 -3.77
N ALA A 12 -1.28 3.95 -4.83
CA ALA A 12 -1.59 3.51 -6.20
C ALA A 12 -1.34 2.00 -6.37
N MET A 13 -0.18 1.52 -5.87
CA MET A 13 0.19 0.11 -5.97
C MET A 13 -0.74 -0.78 -5.12
N ALA A 14 -1.00 -0.42 -3.87
CA ALA A 14 -1.81 -1.22 -2.95
C ALA A 14 -3.26 -1.37 -3.46
N PHE A 15 -3.91 -0.27 -3.74
CA PHE A 15 -5.30 -0.27 -4.21
C PHE A 15 -5.42 -0.79 -5.65
N GLY A 16 -4.45 -0.49 -6.52
CA GLY A 16 -4.41 -1.01 -7.89
C GLY A 16 -4.25 -2.52 -7.92
N LEU A 17 -3.27 -3.05 -7.18
CA LEU A 17 -3.05 -4.50 -7.08
C LEU A 17 -4.27 -5.20 -6.47
N ALA A 18 -4.82 -4.69 -5.38
CA ALA A 18 -6.02 -5.26 -4.76
C ALA A 18 -7.21 -5.30 -5.73
N ALA A 19 -7.40 -4.25 -6.55
CA ALA A 19 -8.51 -4.16 -7.49
C ALA A 19 -8.42 -5.15 -8.66
N VAL A 20 -7.21 -5.52 -9.08
CA VAL A 20 -7.01 -6.45 -10.23
C VAL A 20 -6.65 -7.86 -9.81
N ALA A 21 -6.32 -8.11 -8.55
CA ALA A 21 -5.73 -9.35 -8.05
C ALA A 21 -6.49 -10.61 -8.47
N VAL A 22 -7.82 -10.60 -8.34
CA VAL A 22 -8.68 -11.75 -8.66
C VAL A 22 -8.68 -12.07 -10.16
N ASN A 23 -8.58 -11.06 -11.02
CA ASN A 23 -8.48 -11.25 -12.46
C ASN A 23 -7.04 -11.59 -12.90
N PHE A 24 -6.05 -11.06 -12.19
CA PHE A 24 -4.64 -11.24 -12.50
C PHE A 24 -4.15 -12.66 -12.20
N ALA A 25 -4.52 -13.21 -11.03
CA ALA A 25 -3.95 -14.48 -10.56
C ALA A 25 -4.20 -15.65 -11.53
N PRO A 26 -5.45 -15.94 -12.00
CA PRO A 26 -5.67 -17.03 -12.94
C PRO A 26 -5.02 -16.79 -14.29
N LEU A 27 -4.94 -15.54 -14.76
CA LEU A 27 -4.30 -15.21 -16.03
C LEU A 27 -2.78 -15.42 -16.02
N PHE A 28 -2.14 -15.16 -14.88
CA PHE A 28 -0.69 -15.20 -14.76
C PHE A 28 -0.17 -16.57 -14.29
N TYR A 29 -0.85 -17.17 -13.31
CA TYR A 29 -0.43 -18.43 -12.69
C TYR A 29 -1.20 -19.66 -13.21
N GLY A 30 -2.31 -19.46 -13.93
CA GLY A 30 -3.24 -20.50 -14.33
C GLY A 30 -4.46 -20.62 -13.40
N ASP A 31 -5.50 -21.29 -13.90
CA ASP A 31 -6.82 -21.36 -13.21
C ASP A 31 -6.73 -22.06 -11.83
N ASP A 32 -5.83 -23.01 -11.66
CA ASP A 32 -5.58 -23.71 -10.39
C ASP A 32 -5.16 -22.75 -9.26
N PHE A 33 -4.63 -21.58 -9.62
CA PHE A 33 -4.17 -20.55 -8.69
C PHE A 33 -5.16 -19.38 -8.51
N ALA A 34 -6.42 -19.52 -8.93
CA ALA A 34 -7.41 -18.45 -8.82
C ALA A 34 -7.58 -17.94 -7.36
N TYR A 35 -7.47 -18.84 -6.38
CA TYR A 35 -7.53 -18.49 -4.97
C TYR A 35 -6.39 -17.55 -4.51
N SER A 36 -5.24 -17.60 -5.18
CA SER A 36 -4.11 -16.69 -4.88
C SER A 36 -4.49 -15.22 -5.09
N GLY A 37 -5.38 -14.92 -6.04
CA GLY A 37 -5.91 -13.57 -6.23
C GLY A 37 -6.65 -13.04 -4.99
N THR A 38 -7.40 -13.88 -4.31
CA THR A 38 -8.08 -13.54 -3.05
C THR A 38 -7.08 -13.26 -1.93
N LEU A 39 -5.97 -14.01 -1.88
CA LEU A 39 -4.89 -13.80 -0.90
C LEU A 39 -4.09 -12.52 -1.19
N MET A 40 -3.90 -12.19 -2.45
CA MET A 40 -3.18 -10.98 -2.86
C MET A 40 -3.88 -9.70 -2.42
N MET A 41 -5.22 -9.68 -2.32
CA MET A 41 -5.99 -8.49 -1.93
C MET A 41 -5.56 -7.94 -0.55
N PRO A 42 -5.66 -8.70 0.55
CA PRO A 42 -5.22 -8.20 1.85
C PRO A 42 -3.71 -7.94 1.90
N LEU A 43 -2.90 -8.77 1.25
CA LEU A 43 -1.45 -8.59 1.20
C LEU A 43 -1.03 -7.31 0.46
N ALA A 44 -1.79 -6.84 -0.53
CA ALA A 44 -1.50 -5.57 -1.19
C ALA A 44 -1.48 -4.38 -0.23
N PHE A 45 -2.27 -4.40 0.83
CA PHE A 45 -2.31 -3.33 1.83
C PHE A 45 -1.09 -3.30 2.76
N THR A 46 -0.28 -4.36 2.82
CA THR A 46 1.00 -4.32 3.54
C THR A 46 1.94 -3.28 2.95
N LEU A 47 1.82 -2.97 1.66
CA LEU A 47 2.59 -1.92 1.01
C LEU A 47 2.42 -0.56 1.71
N LEU A 48 1.22 -0.24 2.21
CA LEU A 48 0.96 1.01 2.94
C LEU A 48 1.81 1.08 4.21
N SER A 49 1.82 -0.01 4.96
CA SER A 49 2.60 -0.12 6.20
C SER A 49 4.10 -0.04 5.92
N ILE A 50 4.58 -0.82 4.96
CA ILE A 50 6.00 -0.86 4.56
C ILE A 50 6.46 0.52 4.09
N GLY A 51 5.69 1.18 3.21
CA GLY A 51 6.02 2.51 2.72
C GLY A 51 6.08 3.55 3.82
N PHE A 52 5.08 3.56 4.71
CA PHE A 52 5.01 4.48 5.84
C PHE A 52 6.19 4.28 6.81
N ALA A 53 6.44 3.04 7.23
CA ALA A 53 7.52 2.68 8.12
C ALA A 53 8.90 3.01 7.55
N ASN A 54 9.11 2.78 6.25
CA ASN A 54 10.37 3.09 5.58
C ASN A 54 10.68 4.59 5.52
N VAL A 55 9.67 5.44 5.31
CA VAL A 55 9.89 6.90 5.37
C VAL A 55 10.32 7.34 6.77
N ILE A 56 9.67 6.82 7.81
CA ILE A 56 10.05 7.13 9.20
C ILE A 56 11.46 6.63 9.48
N ARG A 57 11.78 5.41 9.09
CA ARG A 57 13.10 4.83 9.24
C ARG A 57 14.18 5.69 8.59
N THR A 58 14.01 6.04 7.32
CA THR A 58 15.06 6.72 6.54
C THR A 58 15.21 8.19 6.89
N GLN A 59 14.16 8.85 7.39
CA GLN A 59 14.18 10.28 7.67
C GLN A 59 14.37 10.63 9.15
N TRP A 60 14.00 9.73 10.06
CA TRP A 60 14.01 10.00 11.49
C TRP A 60 14.91 9.05 12.28
N VAL A 61 14.91 7.76 11.96
CA VAL A 61 15.65 6.75 12.73
C VAL A 61 17.11 6.73 12.32
N LEU A 62 17.39 6.47 11.04
CA LEU A 62 18.76 6.33 10.54
C LEU A 62 19.62 7.60 10.69
N PRO A 63 19.13 8.82 10.35
CA PRO A 63 19.95 10.02 10.48
C PRO A 63 20.35 10.36 11.92
N GLN A 64 19.63 9.82 12.91
CA GLN A 64 19.91 10.03 14.33
C GLN A 64 20.71 8.87 14.96
N GLY A 65 21.13 7.88 14.19
CA GLY A 65 21.83 6.70 14.69
C GLY A 65 21.00 5.82 15.64
N ARG A 66 19.67 5.87 15.53
CA ARG A 66 18.75 5.13 16.42
C ARG A 66 18.33 3.78 15.85
N ASP A 67 19.27 3.02 15.29
CA ASP A 67 18.99 1.74 14.63
C ASP A 67 18.28 0.73 15.54
N THR A 68 18.43 0.85 16.85
CA THR A 68 17.74 0.03 17.85
C THR A 68 16.21 0.12 17.73
N ILE A 69 15.64 1.30 17.39
CA ILE A 69 14.20 1.47 17.18
C ILE A 69 13.74 0.64 15.99
N PHE A 70 14.53 0.65 14.92
CA PHE A 70 14.24 -0.16 13.73
C PHE A 70 14.30 -1.65 14.07
N VAL A 71 15.36 -2.10 14.74
CA VAL A 71 15.52 -3.50 15.13
C VAL A 71 14.36 -3.95 16.02
N HIS A 72 13.99 -3.17 17.02
CA HIS A 72 12.84 -3.48 17.90
C HIS A 72 11.53 -3.56 17.11
N SER A 73 11.30 -2.65 16.17
CA SER A 73 10.06 -2.67 15.39
C SER A 73 9.96 -3.91 14.51
N VAL A 74 11.06 -4.30 13.85
CA VAL A 74 11.10 -5.49 12.99
C VAL A 74 10.98 -6.77 13.81
N LEU A 75 11.69 -6.88 14.93
CA LEU A 75 11.61 -8.04 15.83
C LEU A 75 10.19 -8.20 16.39
N THR A 76 9.55 -7.10 16.79
CA THR A 76 8.16 -7.12 17.25
C THR A 76 7.22 -7.63 16.14
N GLY A 77 7.41 -7.14 14.91
CA GLY A 77 6.68 -7.64 13.74
C GLY A 77 6.87 -9.15 13.52
N ALA A 78 8.11 -9.63 13.62
CA ALA A 78 8.42 -11.06 13.48
C ALA A 78 7.76 -11.92 14.57
N VAL A 79 7.77 -11.48 15.83
CA VAL A 79 7.10 -12.18 16.94
C VAL A 79 5.59 -12.19 16.73
N ILE A 80 4.99 -11.05 16.35
CA ILE A 80 3.55 -10.97 16.07
C ILE A 80 3.19 -11.88 14.90
N ASN A 81 3.99 -11.91 13.83
CA ASN A 81 3.78 -12.80 12.69
C ASN A 81 3.78 -14.26 13.12
N LEU A 82 4.77 -14.66 13.92
CA LEU A 82 4.89 -16.03 14.41
C LEU A 82 3.66 -16.43 15.23
N ILE A 83 3.29 -15.62 16.22
CA ILE A 83 2.13 -15.88 17.08
C ILE A 83 0.83 -15.90 16.28
N ALA A 84 0.64 -14.90 15.40
CA ALA A 84 -0.56 -14.80 14.57
C ALA A 84 -0.69 -15.99 13.60
N ASN A 85 0.41 -16.48 13.04
CA ASN A 85 0.40 -17.69 12.21
C ASN A 85 -0.04 -18.93 13.00
N PHE A 86 0.46 -19.12 14.21
CA PHE A 86 0.03 -20.24 15.06
C PHE A 86 -1.46 -20.20 15.39
N VAL A 87 -2.04 -19.01 15.54
CA VAL A 87 -3.45 -18.83 15.90
C VAL A 87 -4.37 -18.84 14.67
N LEU A 88 -3.95 -18.22 13.57
CA LEU A 88 -4.83 -17.96 12.41
C LEU A 88 -4.73 -19.04 11.32
N ILE A 89 -3.60 -19.71 11.16
CA ILE A 89 -3.49 -20.76 10.14
C ILE A 89 -4.40 -21.94 10.42
N PRO A 90 -4.52 -22.48 11.65
CA PRO A 90 -5.36 -23.65 11.89
C PRO A 90 -6.83 -23.47 11.47
N PRO A 91 -7.52 -22.33 11.79
CA PRO A 91 -8.91 -22.15 11.37
C PRO A 91 -9.09 -21.60 9.95
N PHE A 92 -8.11 -20.83 9.42
CA PHE A 92 -8.29 -20.06 8.17
C PHE A 92 -7.33 -20.45 7.04
N GLY A 93 -6.41 -21.38 7.27
CA GLY A 93 -5.42 -21.81 6.27
C GLY A 93 -4.58 -20.67 5.71
N ALA A 94 -4.45 -20.60 4.39
CA ALA A 94 -3.66 -19.57 3.70
C ALA A 94 -4.17 -18.15 3.95
N MET A 95 -5.50 -17.95 4.13
CA MET A 95 -6.04 -16.64 4.49
C MET A 95 -5.59 -16.21 5.89
N GLY A 96 -5.49 -17.17 6.82
CA GLY A 96 -4.92 -16.94 8.15
C GLY A 96 -3.48 -16.47 8.09
N ALA A 97 -2.65 -17.07 7.24
CA ALA A 97 -1.27 -16.65 7.01
C ALA A 97 -1.20 -15.24 6.41
N ALA A 98 -2.05 -14.92 5.43
CA ALA A 98 -2.13 -13.58 4.85
C ALA A 98 -2.52 -12.53 5.91
N ALA A 99 -3.52 -12.82 6.74
CA ALA A 99 -3.93 -11.95 7.83
C ALA A 99 -2.82 -11.77 8.89
N ALA A 100 -2.10 -12.83 9.24
CA ALA A 100 -0.96 -12.77 10.14
C ALA A 100 0.15 -11.85 9.60
N THR A 101 0.43 -11.93 8.30
CA THR A 101 1.40 -11.06 7.63
C THR A 101 0.95 -9.59 7.68
N VAL A 102 -0.32 -9.31 7.39
CA VAL A 102 -0.87 -7.95 7.48
C VAL A 102 -0.72 -7.39 8.90
N LEU A 103 -1.09 -8.15 9.91
CA LEU A 103 -0.95 -7.75 11.32
C LEU A 103 0.51 -7.45 11.69
N ALA A 104 1.44 -8.31 11.28
CA ALA A 104 2.86 -8.12 11.52
C ALA A 104 3.40 -6.85 10.89
N GLU A 105 3.09 -6.61 9.61
CA GLU A 105 3.54 -5.43 8.88
C GLU A 105 2.99 -4.13 9.50
N PHE A 106 1.73 -4.09 9.90
CA PHE A 106 1.16 -2.91 10.55
C PHE A 106 1.69 -2.68 11.98
N SER A 107 2.21 -3.70 12.63
CA SER A 107 2.85 -3.56 13.94
C SER A 107 4.17 -2.76 13.87
N VAL A 108 4.90 -2.83 12.75
CA VAL A 108 6.17 -2.14 12.58
C VAL A 108 6.03 -0.61 12.73
N PRO A 109 5.19 0.09 11.94
CA PRO A 109 5.00 1.52 12.13
C PRO A 109 4.30 1.85 13.46
N ALA A 110 3.50 0.94 14.03
CA ALA A 110 2.91 1.14 15.35
C ALA A 110 3.98 1.21 16.45
N VAL A 111 4.98 0.32 16.42
CA VAL A 111 6.13 0.37 17.33
C VAL A 111 6.93 1.65 17.10
N GLN A 112 7.24 2.02 15.86
CA GLN A 112 7.93 3.28 15.56
C GLN A 112 7.16 4.49 16.10
N PHE A 113 5.81 4.47 16.00
CA PHE A 113 4.95 5.52 16.56
C PHE A 113 5.14 5.64 18.07
N VAL A 114 5.15 4.55 18.82
CA VAL A 114 5.33 4.57 20.28
C VAL A 114 6.64 5.26 20.67
N TYR A 115 7.73 4.95 19.95
CA TYR A 115 9.05 5.53 20.23
C TYR A 115 9.17 7.00 19.81
N LEU A 116 8.55 7.37 18.68
CA LEU A 116 8.83 8.65 18.00
C LEU A 116 7.64 9.62 18.00
N ARG A 117 6.55 9.34 18.75
CA ARG A 117 5.30 10.13 18.73
C ARG A 117 5.46 11.61 19.07
N LYS A 118 6.51 11.97 19.80
CA LYS A 118 6.78 13.36 20.19
C LYS A 118 7.68 14.10 19.19
N GLU A 119 8.35 13.40 18.30
CA GLU A 119 9.35 13.94 17.39
C GLU A 119 8.83 14.02 15.96
N VAL A 120 8.09 13.01 15.53
CA VAL A 120 7.57 12.87 14.15
C VAL A 120 6.18 13.51 14.03
N PRO A 121 5.90 14.30 12.99
CA PRO A 121 4.58 14.92 12.76
C PRO A 121 3.57 13.90 12.22
N TYR A 122 3.25 12.87 13.02
CA TYR A 122 2.36 11.77 12.60
C TYR A 122 0.99 12.22 12.12
N ALA A 123 0.40 13.23 12.77
CA ALA A 123 -0.91 13.76 12.36
C ALA A 123 -0.90 14.28 10.92
N GLN A 124 0.18 14.96 10.52
CA GLN A 124 0.35 15.43 9.15
C GLN A 124 0.58 14.26 8.18
N TYR A 125 1.37 13.28 8.57
CA TYR A 125 1.67 12.10 7.75
C TYR A 125 0.41 11.23 7.54
N LEU A 126 -0.37 11.00 8.59
CA LEU A 126 -1.63 10.27 8.50
C LEU A 126 -2.66 11.02 7.64
N LYS A 127 -2.75 12.35 7.78
CA LYS A 127 -3.62 13.15 6.91
C LYS A 127 -3.22 13.02 5.44
N THR A 128 -1.93 13.10 5.14
CA THR A 128 -1.40 12.91 3.78
C THR A 128 -1.72 11.51 3.25
N THR A 129 -1.46 10.48 4.05
CA THR A 129 -1.78 9.09 3.71
C THR A 129 -3.27 8.91 3.44
N GLY A 130 -4.14 9.48 4.28
CA GLY A 130 -5.59 9.41 4.13
C GLY A 130 -6.08 9.99 2.80
N VAL A 131 -5.50 11.10 2.34
CA VAL A 131 -5.85 11.68 1.03
C VAL A 131 -5.50 10.72 -0.12
N TYR A 132 -4.31 10.13 -0.11
CA TYR A 132 -3.91 9.19 -1.16
C TYR A 132 -4.65 7.85 -1.07
N CYS A 133 -5.02 7.40 0.13
CA CYS A 133 -5.91 6.25 0.30
C CYS A 133 -7.30 6.51 -0.30
N LEU A 134 -7.85 7.72 -0.13
CA LEU A 134 -9.11 8.10 -0.76
C LEU A 134 -9.00 8.06 -2.29
N PHE A 135 -7.90 8.58 -2.86
CA PHE A 135 -7.66 8.49 -4.30
C PHE A 135 -7.51 7.04 -4.76
N GLY A 136 -6.84 6.21 -3.97
CA GLY A 136 -6.74 4.76 -4.21
C GLY A 136 -8.10 4.06 -4.22
N LEU A 137 -8.99 4.40 -3.28
CA LEU A 137 -10.36 3.88 -3.23
C LEU A 137 -11.17 4.28 -4.47
N VAL A 138 -11.10 5.55 -4.87
CA VAL A 138 -11.77 6.03 -6.10
C VAL A 138 -11.24 5.30 -7.33
N MET A 139 -9.93 5.13 -7.42
CA MET A 139 -9.28 4.36 -8.49
C MET A 139 -9.76 2.90 -8.49
N ALA A 140 -9.77 2.22 -7.34
CA ALA A 140 -10.22 0.85 -7.24
C ALA A 140 -11.68 0.70 -7.66
N GLY A 141 -12.56 1.65 -7.28
CA GLY A 141 -13.94 1.72 -7.74
C GLY A 141 -14.05 1.88 -9.26
N ALA A 142 -13.24 2.76 -9.86
CA ALA A 142 -13.20 2.94 -11.31
C ALA A 142 -12.72 1.67 -12.03
N VAL A 143 -11.69 0.99 -11.51
CA VAL A 143 -11.19 -0.29 -12.04
C VAL A 143 -12.26 -1.37 -11.96
N ALA A 144 -12.99 -1.47 -10.86
CA ALA A 144 -14.09 -2.42 -10.69
C ALA A 144 -15.23 -2.13 -11.70
N LEU A 145 -15.59 -0.85 -11.86
CA LEU A 145 -16.61 -0.43 -12.82
C LEU A 145 -16.21 -0.74 -14.26
N LEU A 146 -14.97 -0.44 -14.64
CA LEU A 146 -14.45 -0.80 -15.97
C LEU A 146 -14.51 -2.31 -16.21
N GLY A 147 -14.19 -3.11 -15.20
CA GLY A 147 -14.26 -4.57 -15.27
C GLY A 147 -15.68 -5.11 -15.38
N TYR A 148 -16.69 -4.37 -14.92
CA TYR A 148 -18.09 -4.73 -15.02
C TYR A 148 -18.72 -4.30 -16.35
N VAL A 149 -18.45 -3.06 -16.78
CA VAL A 149 -19.09 -2.46 -17.97
C VAL A 149 -18.51 -2.99 -19.29
N LEU A 150 -17.20 -3.24 -19.33
CA LEU A 150 -16.55 -3.65 -20.57
C LEU A 150 -16.59 -5.18 -20.73
N PRO A 151 -17.15 -5.70 -21.82
CA PRO A 151 -17.20 -7.13 -22.12
C PRO A 151 -15.85 -7.65 -22.67
N LEU A 152 -14.77 -7.32 -21.95
CA LEU A 152 -13.41 -7.76 -22.28
C LEU A 152 -13.01 -8.94 -21.41
N TYR A 153 -12.17 -9.81 -21.96
CA TYR A 153 -11.66 -11.00 -21.26
C TYR A 153 -10.14 -11.06 -21.31
N GLY A 154 -9.57 -11.85 -20.41
CA GLY A 154 -8.15 -12.13 -20.38
C GLY A 154 -7.27 -10.87 -20.20
N TRP A 155 -6.13 -10.89 -20.86
CA TRP A 155 -5.12 -9.81 -20.76
C TRP A 155 -5.63 -8.45 -21.24
N GLY A 156 -6.56 -8.41 -22.20
CA GLY A 156 -7.16 -7.15 -22.68
C GLY A 156 -7.94 -6.44 -21.59
N LYS A 157 -8.75 -7.18 -20.82
CA LYS A 157 -9.47 -6.65 -19.65
C LYS A 157 -8.50 -6.08 -18.61
N LEU A 158 -7.47 -6.85 -18.27
CA LEU A 158 -6.47 -6.43 -17.29
C LEU A 158 -5.73 -5.15 -17.72
N ALA A 159 -5.32 -5.08 -19.00
CA ALA A 159 -4.63 -3.89 -19.53
C ALA A 159 -5.49 -2.63 -19.43
N VAL A 160 -6.77 -2.72 -19.81
CA VAL A 160 -7.71 -1.58 -19.71
C VAL A 160 -7.95 -1.19 -18.26
N GLN A 161 -8.07 -2.15 -17.35
CA GLN A 161 -8.22 -1.88 -15.91
C GLN A 161 -6.99 -1.17 -15.33
N VAL A 162 -5.77 -1.62 -15.67
CA VAL A 162 -4.52 -1.02 -15.18
C VAL A 162 -4.32 0.38 -15.75
N ILE A 163 -4.48 0.54 -17.07
CA ILE A 163 -4.30 1.85 -17.73
C ILE A 163 -5.37 2.85 -17.26
N GLY A 164 -6.64 2.42 -17.22
CA GLY A 164 -7.75 3.25 -16.74
C GLY A 164 -7.58 3.66 -15.27
N GLY A 165 -7.21 2.71 -14.42
CA GLY A 165 -6.90 2.98 -13.02
C GLY A 165 -5.76 3.99 -12.86
N ALA A 166 -4.65 3.78 -13.57
CA ALA A 166 -3.51 4.70 -13.54
C ALA A 166 -3.89 6.11 -14.03
N ALA A 167 -4.71 6.22 -15.07
CA ALA A 167 -5.20 7.51 -15.58
C ALA A 167 -6.07 8.24 -14.53
N VAL A 168 -7.02 7.55 -13.90
CA VAL A 168 -7.88 8.11 -12.85
C VAL A 168 -7.05 8.57 -11.66
N TYR A 169 -6.16 7.71 -11.14
CA TYR A 169 -5.31 8.05 -10.01
C TYR A 169 -4.38 9.22 -10.31
N GLY A 170 -3.72 9.19 -11.46
CA GLY A 170 -2.84 10.26 -11.92
C GLY A 170 -3.57 11.59 -12.07
N ALA A 171 -4.78 11.60 -12.62
CA ALA A 171 -5.61 12.80 -12.75
C ALA A 171 -5.98 13.39 -11.37
N LEU A 172 -6.34 12.53 -10.39
CA LEU A 172 -6.64 12.96 -9.02
C LEU A 172 -5.41 13.56 -8.34
N CYS A 173 -4.25 12.92 -8.46
CA CYS A 173 -2.99 13.42 -7.91
C CYS A 173 -2.59 14.75 -8.53
N LEU A 174 -2.63 14.89 -9.85
CA LEU A 174 -2.30 16.12 -10.55
C LEU A 174 -3.23 17.26 -10.18
N THR A 175 -4.53 17.00 -10.08
CA THR A 175 -5.54 17.97 -9.67
C THR A 175 -5.29 18.42 -8.23
N TYR A 176 -5.05 17.49 -7.33
CA TYR A 176 -4.73 17.79 -5.93
C TYR A 176 -3.47 18.63 -5.78
N TRP A 177 -2.38 18.30 -6.49
CA TRP A 177 -1.15 19.07 -6.42
C TRP A 177 -1.29 20.48 -6.97
N LYS A 178 -2.08 20.67 -8.04
CA LYS A 178 -2.40 22.01 -8.57
C LYS A 178 -3.20 22.84 -7.58
N LEU A 179 -4.25 22.28 -6.98
CA LEU A 179 -5.12 22.98 -6.02
C LEU A 179 -4.38 23.29 -4.70
N ALA A 180 -3.57 22.35 -4.21
CA ALA A 180 -2.79 22.52 -2.98
C ALA A 180 -1.56 23.44 -3.16
N LYS A 181 -1.35 24.01 -4.36
CA LYS A 181 -0.18 24.85 -4.71
C LYS A 181 1.17 24.20 -4.35
N ARG A 182 1.27 22.87 -4.49
CA ARG A 182 2.48 22.09 -4.22
C ARG A 182 3.51 22.25 -5.34
N SER A 183 4.01 23.51 -5.51
CA SER A 183 5.01 23.85 -6.52
C SER A 183 6.30 23.03 -6.41
N ASP A 184 6.62 22.53 -5.22
CA ASP A 184 7.83 21.74 -4.97
C ASP A 184 7.81 20.39 -5.69
N ILE A 185 6.65 19.73 -5.78
CA ILE A 185 6.49 18.46 -6.49
C ILE A 185 6.69 18.69 -8.00
N PHE A 186 6.11 19.77 -8.55
CA PHE A 186 6.28 20.11 -9.97
C PHE A 186 7.73 20.48 -10.31
N ARG A 187 8.47 21.14 -9.39
CA ARG A 187 9.89 21.43 -9.58
C ARG A 187 10.74 20.16 -9.65
N LEU A 188 10.43 19.15 -8.85
CA LEU A 188 11.14 17.85 -8.91
C LEU A 188 10.91 17.12 -10.23
N MET A 189 9.69 17.14 -10.76
CA MET A 189 9.37 16.51 -12.06
C MET A 189 9.99 17.25 -13.26
N ARG A 190 10.32 18.55 -13.12
CA ARG A 190 10.96 19.36 -14.16
C ARG A 190 12.48 19.31 -14.17
N ARG A 191 13.11 18.79 -13.11
CA ARG A 191 14.56 18.58 -13.05
C ARG A 191 14.91 17.24 -13.72
N LYS A 192 14.93 17.27 -15.07
CA LYS A 192 15.66 16.32 -15.90
C LYS A 192 16.82 17.04 -16.54
#